data_69da4f8aec1c81629696d097003ff1d4
#
_entry.id   69da4f8aec1c81629696d097003ff1d4
#
_cell.length_a   1.000
_cell.length_b   1.000
_cell.length_c   1.000
_cell.angle_alpha   90.00
_cell.angle_beta   90.00
_cell.angle_gamma   90.00
#
_symmetry.space_group_name_H-M   'P 1'
#
loop_
_entity.id
_entity.type
_entity.pdbx_description
1 polymer ?
#
loop_
_entity_poly.entity_id
_entity_poly.type
_entity_poly.pdbx_seq_one_letter_code
_entity_poly.pdbx_strand_id
1 'polypeptide(L)'
;MSGNPIGFAWKILPPWLRLRIIRTTQQKFTVSAAAVITNAEGKVLLLNHLLRPYNGWGLPGGFLTAREQAEDAIKRELLEETGISIENVEMFRVRTVARHIEILFRATASSEGSVQSREIIELSWFAVDELPEGLPVSQKALVSELMRRK
;
A
#
# COMPACT_ATOMS: atom_id res chain seq x y z
N MET A 1 10.23 -44.52 19.73
CA MET A 1 9.86 -43.39 18.88
C MET A 1 8.47 -42.94 19.31
N SER A 2 8.37 -41.97 20.20
CA SER A 2 7.08 -41.45 20.69
C SER A 2 6.49 -40.51 19.63
N GLY A 3 5.52 -41.03 18.87
CA GLY A 3 4.77 -40.18 17.93
C GLY A 3 4.04 -39.09 18.69
N ASN A 4 4.28 -37.86 18.32
CA ASN A 4 3.56 -36.68 18.91
C ASN A 4 2.06 -36.85 18.64
N PRO A 5 1.21 -37.11 19.67
CA PRO A 5 -0.22 -37.36 19.48
C PRO A 5 -0.97 -36.20 18.87
N ILE A 6 -0.50 -34.97 19.10
CA ILE A 6 -1.06 -33.75 18.50
C ILE A 6 -0.84 -33.74 16.99
N GLY A 7 0.37 -34.12 16.53
CA GLY A 7 0.68 -34.19 15.11
C GLY A 7 -0.13 -35.25 14.36
N PHE A 8 -0.43 -36.38 15.02
CA PHE A 8 -1.31 -37.41 14.47
C PHE A 8 -2.77 -36.90 14.36
N ALA A 9 -3.30 -36.35 15.44
CA ALA A 9 -4.66 -35.76 15.46
C ALA A 9 -4.83 -34.67 14.39
N TRP A 10 -3.80 -33.83 14.21
CA TRP A 10 -3.80 -32.79 13.17
C TRP A 10 -3.91 -33.37 11.75
N LYS A 11 -3.25 -34.49 11.46
CA LYS A 11 -3.27 -35.12 10.13
C LYS A 11 -4.62 -35.75 9.78
N ILE A 12 -5.40 -36.18 10.79
CA ILE A 12 -6.73 -36.81 10.59
C ILE A 12 -7.81 -35.74 10.37
N LEU A 13 -7.60 -34.50 10.82
CA LEU A 13 -8.58 -33.42 10.65
C LEU A 13 -8.84 -33.12 9.18
N PRO A 14 -10.12 -32.94 8.77
CA PRO A 14 -10.46 -32.51 7.41
C PRO A 14 -9.80 -31.15 7.09
N PRO A 15 -9.44 -30.88 5.81
CA PRO A 15 -8.78 -29.63 5.41
C PRO A 15 -9.54 -28.35 5.83
N TRP A 16 -10.87 -28.37 5.73
CA TRP A 16 -11.69 -27.21 6.11
C TRP A 16 -11.62 -26.91 7.61
N LEU A 17 -11.54 -27.95 8.48
CA LEU A 17 -11.44 -27.74 9.92
C LEU A 17 -10.04 -27.25 10.32
N ARG A 18 -8.99 -27.77 9.70
CA ARG A 18 -7.63 -27.25 9.88
C ARG A 18 -7.53 -25.76 9.51
N LEU A 19 -8.09 -25.36 8.37
CA LEU A 19 -8.14 -23.95 7.96
C LEU A 19 -8.94 -23.09 8.93
N ARG A 20 -10.05 -23.60 9.47
CA ARG A 20 -10.86 -22.88 10.46
C ARG A 20 -10.07 -22.65 11.75
N ILE A 21 -9.38 -23.67 12.26
CA ILE A 21 -8.52 -23.57 13.45
C ILE A 21 -7.42 -22.53 13.21
N ILE A 22 -6.69 -22.62 12.08
CA ILE A 22 -5.64 -21.64 11.74
C ILE A 22 -6.20 -20.22 11.70
N ARG A 23 -7.34 -20.00 11.01
CA ARG A 23 -7.94 -18.67 10.89
C ARG A 23 -8.43 -18.08 12.21
N THR A 24 -8.74 -18.91 13.21
CA THR A 24 -9.16 -18.44 14.54
C THR A 24 -8.02 -18.25 15.51
N THR A 25 -6.91 -18.95 15.33
CA THR A 25 -5.74 -18.89 16.22
C THR A 25 -4.66 -17.93 15.75
N GLN A 26 -4.59 -17.64 14.45
CA GLN A 26 -3.61 -16.70 13.91
C GLN A 26 -4.09 -15.26 14.01
N GLN A 27 -3.15 -14.33 14.19
CA GLN A 27 -3.44 -12.91 14.18
C GLN A 27 -3.92 -12.46 12.80
N LYS A 28 -4.93 -11.59 12.78
CA LYS A 28 -5.43 -10.97 11.54
C LYS A 28 -4.71 -9.65 11.34
N PHE A 29 -4.33 -9.40 10.10
CA PHE A 29 -3.71 -8.16 9.66
C PHE A 29 -4.60 -7.50 8.60
N THR A 30 -4.66 -6.19 8.61
CA THR A 30 -5.08 -5.41 7.44
C THR A 30 -3.88 -5.25 6.51
N VAL A 31 -4.13 -5.21 5.21
CA VAL A 31 -3.08 -5.07 4.19
C VAL A 31 -3.44 -3.91 3.28
N SER A 32 -2.48 -3.02 3.03
CA SER A 32 -2.60 -1.95 2.03
C SER A 32 -1.44 -1.96 1.06
N ALA A 33 -1.68 -1.40 -0.11
CA ALA A 33 -0.65 -1.04 -1.08
C ALA A 33 -0.55 0.48 -1.14
N ALA A 34 0.67 1.01 -1.20
CA ALA A 34 0.94 2.43 -1.44
C ALA A 34 2.13 2.58 -2.39
N ALA A 35 2.21 3.70 -3.11
CA ALA A 35 3.29 3.90 -4.07
C ALA A 35 3.89 5.31 -4.02
N VAL A 36 5.21 5.36 -4.26
CA VAL A 36 5.91 6.57 -4.69
C VAL A 36 5.84 6.62 -6.22
N ILE A 37 5.03 7.52 -6.73
CA ILE A 37 4.77 7.67 -8.17
C ILE A 37 5.45 8.94 -8.65
N THR A 38 6.25 8.82 -9.72
CA THR A 38 6.94 9.95 -10.33
C THR A 38 6.37 10.27 -11.72
N ASN A 39 6.36 11.55 -12.07
CA ASN A 39 6.09 11.98 -13.45
C ASN A 39 7.39 12.11 -14.26
N ALA A 40 7.26 12.53 -15.52
CA ALA A 40 8.40 12.74 -16.43
C ALA A 40 9.40 13.80 -15.93
N GLU A 41 8.96 14.75 -15.10
CA GLU A 41 9.80 15.78 -14.48
C GLU A 41 10.51 15.29 -13.22
N GLY A 42 10.25 14.05 -12.77
CA GLY A 42 10.79 13.49 -11.53
C GLY A 42 10.11 13.99 -10.25
N LYS A 43 8.97 14.67 -10.37
CA LYS A 43 8.15 15.07 -9.22
C LYS A 43 7.33 13.89 -8.69
N VAL A 44 7.05 13.90 -7.41
CA VAL A 44 6.30 12.85 -6.69
C VAL A 44 4.86 13.24 -6.53
N LEU A 45 3.94 12.32 -6.84
CA LEU A 45 2.51 12.47 -6.62
C LEU A 45 2.16 12.33 -5.15
N LEU A 46 1.45 13.29 -4.62
CA LEU A 46 0.81 13.22 -3.32
C LEU A 46 -0.68 13.56 -3.44
N LEU A 47 -1.47 12.92 -2.60
CA LEU A 47 -2.91 13.13 -2.49
C LEU A 47 -3.25 13.70 -1.13
N ASN A 48 -4.10 14.72 -1.11
CA ASN A 48 -4.65 15.29 0.11
C ASN A 48 -6.01 14.64 0.38
N HIS A 49 -6.08 13.80 1.41
CA HIS A 49 -7.28 13.03 1.76
C HIS A 49 -8.12 13.75 2.81
N LEU A 50 -9.42 13.80 2.58
CA LEU A 50 -10.41 14.45 3.46
C LEU A 50 -10.40 13.86 4.88
N LEU A 51 -10.24 12.55 5.02
CA LEU A 51 -10.36 11.83 6.29
C LEU A 51 -9.04 11.55 6.99
N ARG A 52 -7.90 11.93 6.40
CA ARG A 52 -6.60 11.76 7.07
C ARG A 52 -6.39 12.84 8.13
N PRO A 53 -5.96 12.46 9.36
CA PRO A 53 -5.56 13.46 10.36
C PRO A 53 -4.31 14.22 9.90
N TYR A 54 -4.13 15.46 10.39
CA TYR A 54 -2.94 16.29 10.19
C TYR A 54 -2.66 16.68 8.72
N ASN A 55 -3.47 17.57 8.14
CA ASN A 55 -3.32 18.14 6.80
C ASN A 55 -3.47 17.19 5.61
N GLY A 56 -3.85 15.93 5.82
CA GLY A 56 -4.35 15.02 4.80
C GLY A 56 -3.38 14.52 3.73
N TRP A 57 -2.18 15.11 3.58
CA TRP A 57 -1.22 14.71 2.56
C TRP A 57 -0.64 13.32 2.78
N GLY A 58 -0.52 12.55 1.71
CA GLY A 58 0.07 11.22 1.74
C GLY A 58 0.33 10.63 0.36
N LEU A 59 1.10 9.55 0.36
CA LEU A 59 1.28 8.73 -0.83
C LEU A 59 -0.08 8.14 -1.25
N PRO A 60 -0.34 8.03 -2.57
CA PRO A 60 -1.50 7.30 -3.08
C PRO A 60 -1.46 5.84 -2.67
N GLY A 61 -2.62 5.28 -2.39
CA GLY A 61 -2.76 3.88 -1.99
C GLY A 61 -4.01 3.60 -1.19
N GLY A 62 -4.33 2.32 -1.07
CA GLY A 62 -5.52 1.86 -0.39
C GLY A 62 -5.41 0.43 0.13
N PHE A 63 -6.50 -0.06 0.72
CA PHE A 63 -6.55 -1.42 1.25
C PHE A 63 -6.79 -2.44 0.14
N LEU A 64 -6.15 -3.61 0.30
CA LEU A 64 -6.40 -4.74 -0.58
C LEU A 64 -7.79 -5.33 -0.31
N THR A 65 -8.48 -5.67 -1.38
CA THR A 65 -9.70 -6.47 -1.33
C THR A 65 -9.38 -7.97 -1.37
N ALA A 66 -10.39 -8.81 -1.07
CA ALA A 66 -10.18 -10.25 -1.07
C ALA A 66 -9.81 -10.77 -2.48
N ARG A 67 -8.73 -11.56 -2.55
CA ARG A 67 -8.16 -12.15 -3.78
C ARG A 67 -7.46 -11.16 -4.73
N GLU A 68 -7.29 -9.91 -4.33
CA GLU A 68 -6.59 -8.89 -5.09
C GLU A 68 -5.08 -8.99 -4.87
N GLN A 69 -4.29 -8.81 -5.93
CA GLN A 69 -2.85 -8.65 -5.80
C GLN A 69 -2.52 -7.20 -5.41
N ALA A 70 -1.44 -7.01 -4.66
CA ALA A 70 -1.07 -5.68 -4.17
C ALA A 70 -0.75 -4.68 -5.30
N GLU A 71 -0.20 -5.16 -6.41
CA GLU A 71 0.04 -4.36 -7.61
C GLU A 71 -1.26 -3.90 -8.29
N ASP A 72 -2.27 -4.78 -8.33
CA ASP A 72 -3.57 -4.46 -8.91
C ASP A 72 -4.31 -3.46 -8.01
N ALA A 73 -4.19 -3.62 -6.68
CA ALA A 73 -4.78 -2.69 -5.71
C ALA A 73 -4.27 -1.26 -5.92
N ILE A 74 -2.95 -1.05 -6.04
CA ILE A 74 -2.42 0.30 -6.23
C ILE A 74 -2.82 0.91 -7.58
N LYS A 75 -2.90 0.10 -8.65
CA LYS A 75 -3.39 0.56 -9.96
C LYS A 75 -4.87 0.96 -9.91
N ARG A 76 -5.70 0.15 -9.26
CA ARG A 76 -7.14 0.41 -9.08
C ARG A 76 -7.38 1.66 -8.26
N GLU A 77 -6.80 1.75 -7.05
CA GLU A 77 -6.98 2.92 -6.17
C GLU A 77 -6.58 4.22 -6.88
N LEU A 78 -5.42 4.24 -7.52
CA LEU A 78 -4.97 5.43 -8.23
C LEU A 78 -5.89 5.83 -9.37
N LEU A 79 -6.37 4.85 -10.15
CA LEU A 79 -7.30 5.10 -11.24
C LEU A 79 -8.65 5.64 -10.72
N GLU A 80 -9.18 5.06 -9.64
CA GLU A 80 -10.44 5.47 -9.01
C GLU A 80 -10.35 6.86 -8.37
N GLU A 81 -9.22 7.19 -7.73
CA GLU A 81 -9.04 8.46 -7.03
C GLU A 81 -8.67 9.62 -7.97
N THR A 82 -7.93 9.33 -9.05
CA THR A 82 -7.27 10.37 -9.84
C THR A 82 -7.39 10.23 -11.36
N GLY A 83 -7.80 9.08 -11.87
CA GLY A 83 -7.77 8.77 -13.30
C GLY A 83 -6.36 8.55 -13.87
N ILE A 84 -5.31 8.58 -13.04
CA ILE A 84 -3.93 8.37 -13.47
C ILE A 84 -3.67 6.88 -13.67
N SER A 85 -3.08 6.54 -14.82
CA SER A 85 -2.50 5.22 -15.08
C SER A 85 -1.02 5.22 -14.74
N ILE A 86 -0.52 4.09 -14.27
CA ILE A 86 0.89 3.91 -13.91
C ILE A 86 1.52 2.72 -14.63
N GLU A 87 2.83 2.82 -14.85
CA GLU A 87 3.67 1.79 -15.42
C GLU A 87 4.95 1.61 -14.60
N ASN A 88 5.75 0.61 -14.94
CA ASN A 88 6.99 0.27 -14.24
C ASN A 88 6.77 0.08 -12.73
N VAL A 89 5.67 -0.61 -12.37
CA VAL A 89 5.28 -0.84 -10.99
C VAL A 89 6.21 -1.90 -10.39
N GLU A 90 7.00 -1.51 -9.42
CA GLU A 90 7.96 -2.40 -8.75
C GLU A 90 7.80 -2.32 -7.24
N MET A 91 7.65 -3.48 -6.59
CA MET A 91 7.65 -3.56 -5.13
C MET A 91 9.07 -3.33 -4.61
N PHE A 92 9.23 -2.42 -3.66
CA PHE A 92 10.54 -2.15 -3.09
C PHE A 92 10.62 -2.41 -1.58
N ARG A 93 9.50 -2.45 -0.89
CA ARG A 93 9.47 -2.71 0.56
C ARG A 93 8.13 -3.27 1.02
N VAL A 94 8.18 -4.13 2.02
CA VAL A 94 7.04 -4.50 2.86
C VAL A 94 7.36 -4.10 4.29
N ARG A 95 6.46 -3.43 4.97
CA ARG A 95 6.61 -3.09 6.39
C ARG A 95 5.37 -3.50 7.18
N THR A 96 5.58 -3.80 8.46
CA THR A 96 4.50 -4.12 9.39
C THR A 96 4.47 -3.08 10.49
N VAL A 97 3.31 -2.49 10.72
CA VAL A 97 3.06 -1.56 11.82
C VAL A 97 1.89 -2.08 12.63
N ALA A 98 2.15 -2.56 13.84
CA ALA A 98 1.17 -3.23 14.68
C ALA A 98 0.48 -4.40 13.94
N ARG A 99 -0.81 -4.28 13.64
CA ARG A 99 -1.59 -5.27 12.89
C ARG A 99 -1.89 -4.85 11.45
N HIS A 100 -1.04 -4.02 10.90
CA HIS A 100 -1.15 -3.55 9.53
C HIS A 100 0.11 -3.86 8.74
N ILE A 101 -0.05 -4.44 7.55
CA ILE A 101 1.03 -4.70 6.58
C ILE A 101 0.84 -3.72 5.44
N GLU A 102 1.87 -2.95 5.14
CA GLU A 102 1.89 -2.03 4.01
C GLU A 102 2.92 -2.52 2.99
N ILE A 103 2.46 -2.69 1.76
CA ILE A 103 3.28 -3.07 0.61
C ILE A 103 3.55 -1.82 -0.20
N LEU A 104 4.82 -1.47 -0.34
CA LEU A 104 5.28 -0.21 -0.92
C LEU A 104 5.86 -0.44 -2.31
N PHE A 105 5.34 0.32 -3.27
CA PHE A 105 5.73 0.29 -4.68
C PHE A 105 6.42 1.59 -5.09
N ARG A 106 7.22 1.51 -6.13
CA ARG A 106 7.59 2.64 -6.98
C ARG A 106 6.95 2.46 -8.34
N ALA A 107 6.57 3.56 -8.97
CA ALA A 107 5.96 3.54 -10.31
C ALA A 107 6.18 4.87 -11.02
N THR A 108 5.90 4.87 -12.32
CA THR A 108 5.90 6.06 -13.17
C THR A 108 4.48 6.33 -13.65
N ALA A 109 4.03 7.59 -13.58
CA ALA A 109 2.76 7.98 -14.18
C ALA A 109 2.87 7.94 -15.71
N SER A 110 1.92 7.28 -16.37
CA SER A 110 1.84 7.18 -17.84
C SER A 110 0.73 8.05 -18.43
N SER A 111 -0.06 8.72 -17.58
CA SER A 111 -1.10 9.67 -17.98
C SER A 111 -1.20 10.82 -16.98
N GLU A 112 -1.81 11.91 -17.41
CA GLU A 112 -2.28 12.97 -16.52
C GLU A 112 -3.59 12.55 -15.84
N GLY A 113 -3.93 13.21 -14.74
CA GLY A 113 -5.17 12.96 -14.01
C GLY A 113 -5.65 14.17 -13.24
N SER A 114 -6.81 14.01 -12.63
CA SER A 114 -7.45 14.99 -11.78
C SER A 114 -8.19 14.29 -10.66
N VAL A 115 -8.55 15.01 -9.60
CA VAL A 115 -9.35 14.46 -8.51
C VAL A 115 -10.67 13.90 -9.03
N GLN A 116 -10.93 12.61 -8.82
CA GLN A 116 -12.16 11.92 -9.23
C GLN A 116 -12.96 11.38 -8.04
N SER A 117 -12.32 11.17 -6.91
CA SER A 117 -12.96 10.67 -5.69
C SER A 117 -13.35 11.81 -4.75
N ARG A 118 -14.47 11.67 -4.04
CA ARG A 118 -14.88 12.59 -2.97
C ARG A 118 -13.99 12.51 -1.72
N GLU A 119 -13.16 11.50 -1.61
CA GLU A 119 -12.21 11.31 -0.51
C GLU A 119 -10.92 12.12 -0.69
N ILE A 120 -10.65 12.58 -1.92
CA ILE A 120 -9.48 13.38 -2.26
C ILE A 120 -9.87 14.83 -2.42
N ILE A 121 -9.22 15.71 -1.65
CA ILE A 121 -9.40 17.17 -1.71
C ILE A 121 -8.56 17.74 -2.83
N GLU A 122 -7.33 17.26 -2.96
CA GLU A 122 -6.31 17.81 -3.86
C GLU A 122 -5.33 16.74 -4.32
N LEU A 123 -4.87 16.87 -5.54
CA LEU A 123 -3.81 16.11 -6.15
C LEU A 123 -2.70 17.08 -6.56
N SER A 124 -1.46 16.83 -6.13
CA SER A 124 -0.34 17.69 -6.50
C SER A 124 0.96 16.93 -6.68
N TRP A 125 1.82 17.48 -7.56
CA TRP A 125 3.15 16.96 -7.86
C TRP A 125 4.20 17.82 -7.17
N PHE A 126 5.04 17.19 -6.33
CA PHE A 126 6.04 17.88 -5.52
C PHE A 126 7.45 17.49 -5.91
N ALA A 127 8.36 18.45 -5.98
CA ALA A 127 9.78 18.17 -5.95
C ALA A 127 10.18 17.58 -4.58
N VAL A 128 11.23 16.76 -4.54
CA VAL A 128 11.61 16.03 -3.31
C VAL A 128 12.04 16.97 -2.17
N ASP A 129 12.55 18.11 -2.52
CA ASP A 129 12.96 19.20 -1.61
C ASP A 129 11.80 20.13 -1.21
N GLU A 130 10.64 20.03 -1.88
CA GLU A 130 9.44 20.85 -1.65
C GLU A 130 8.25 20.05 -1.09
N LEU A 131 8.52 18.90 -0.47
CA LEU A 131 7.44 18.07 0.09
C LEU A 131 6.66 18.82 1.19
N PRO A 132 5.31 18.78 1.18
CA PRO A 132 4.48 19.55 2.08
C PRO A 132 4.72 19.19 3.55
N GLU A 133 4.57 20.17 4.45
CA GLU A 133 4.77 19.97 5.89
C GLU A 133 3.83 18.90 6.46
N GLY A 134 2.60 18.81 5.95
CA GLY A 134 1.60 17.82 6.36
C GLY A 134 1.88 16.38 5.95
N LEU A 135 2.90 16.11 5.13
CA LEU A 135 3.30 14.75 4.80
C LEU A 135 3.99 14.08 6.00
N PRO A 136 3.56 12.87 6.43
CA PRO A 136 4.18 12.16 7.55
C PRO A 136 5.70 11.98 7.38
N VAL A 137 6.45 12.14 8.46
CA VAL A 137 7.92 12.05 8.47
C VAL A 137 8.40 10.71 7.89
N SER A 138 7.70 9.62 8.18
CA SER A 138 8.00 8.28 7.64
C SER A 138 7.86 8.22 6.12
N GLN A 139 6.90 8.96 5.54
CA GLN A 139 6.70 9.02 4.09
C GLN A 139 7.70 9.98 3.43
N LYS A 140 8.05 11.10 4.09
CA LYS A 140 9.15 11.97 3.63
C LYS A 140 10.46 11.20 3.52
N ALA A 141 10.81 10.42 4.55
CA ALA A 141 12.00 9.60 4.56
C ALA A 141 12.00 8.56 3.42
N LEU A 142 10.84 7.92 3.19
CA LEU A 142 10.65 6.94 2.14
C LEU A 142 10.85 7.52 0.74
N VAL A 143 10.22 8.66 0.45
CA VAL A 143 10.38 9.40 -0.81
C VAL A 143 11.86 9.77 -1.02
N SER A 144 12.49 10.35 0.00
CA SER A 144 13.90 10.75 -0.07
C SER A 144 14.84 9.57 -0.29
N GLU A 145 14.56 8.41 0.30
CA GLU A 145 15.36 7.19 0.11
C GLU A 145 15.27 6.69 -1.34
N LEU A 146 14.04 6.60 -1.88
CA LEU A 146 13.84 6.10 -3.24
C LEU A 146 14.41 7.00 -4.31
N MET A 147 14.28 8.31 -4.14
CA MET A 147 14.77 9.28 -5.12
C MET A 147 16.31 9.40 -5.14
N ARG A 148 16.98 8.97 -4.07
CA ARG A 148 18.46 8.89 -4.02
C ARG A 148 19.04 7.63 -4.66
N ARG A 149 18.23 6.60 -4.91
CA ARG A 149 18.67 5.32 -5.47
C ARG A 149 18.59 5.25 -7.01
N LYS A 150 18.48 6.41 -7.66
CA LYS A 150 18.55 6.51 -9.14
C LYS A 150 19.96 6.28 -9.66
#